data_022754648f2f5d31e1ddb9dbb4b88bbb
#
_entry.id   022754648f2f5d31e1ddb9dbb4b88bbb
#
_cell.length_a   1.000
_cell.length_b   1.000
_cell.length_c   1.000
_cell.angle_alpha   90.00
_cell.angle_beta   90.00
_cell.angle_gamma   90.00
#
_symmetry.space_group_name_H-M   'P 1'
#
loop_
_entity.id
_entity.type
_entity.pdbx_description
1 polymer ?
#
loop_
_entity_poly.entity_id
_entity_poly.type
_entity_poly.pdbx_seq_one_letter_code
_entity_poly.pdbx_strand_id
1 'polypeptide(L)'
;MIVTLSHRGYVKRTPSSEYRVQARGGKGVRGMETRTKDDDEEDFVQHLFTAQAHDYLMFFTNSGRVYVERVYELPEASRASRGRSIKNVLNLQPDESIAAVLRLVYVTDDDGNDITFSSDAGFILFATRSGKIKKTAVNDFRNYRKDGIIAIKLDEGNELIDVRLTCGSDDVVLITRS
;
A
#
# COMPACT_ATOMS: atom_id res chain seq x y z
N MET A 1 14.67 0.70 -1.91
CA MET A 1 13.83 -0.18 -2.75
C MET A 1 12.77 0.63 -3.45
N ILE A 2 12.34 0.20 -4.64
CA ILE A 2 11.13 0.68 -5.31
C ILE A 2 10.09 -0.41 -5.20
N VAL A 3 8.93 -0.09 -4.64
CA VAL A 3 7.79 -1.00 -4.54
C VAL A 3 6.79 -0.64 -5.62
N THR A 4 6.32 -1.65 -6.33
CA THR A 4 5.35 -1.51 -7.42
C THR A 4 4.20 -2.47 -7.17
N LEU A 5 2.97 -1.96 -7.26
CA LEU A 5 1.74 -2.76 -7.21
C LEU A 5 0.88 -2.40 -8.43
N SER A 6 0.47 -3.41 -9.18
CA SER A 6 -0.42 -3.24 -10.34
C SER A 6 -1.89 -3.27 -9.92
N HIS A 7 -2.77 -2.79 -10.80
CA HIS A 7 -4.22 -2.81 -10.63
C HIS A 7 -4.76 -4.24 -10.43
N ARG A 8 -4.20 -5.22 -11.12
CA ARG A 8 -4.56 -6.65 -10.99
C ARG A 8 -3.92 -7.33 -9.76
N GLY A 9 -3.23 -6.57 -8.91
CA GLY A 9 -2.68 -7.06 -7.65
C GLY A 9 -1.35 -7.82 -7.80
N TYR A 10 -0.51 -7.50 -8.79
CA TYR A 10 0.86 -7.98 -8.84
C TYR A 10 1.78 -7.04 -8.10
N VAL A 11 2.55 -7.56 -7.17
CA VAL A 11 3.46 -6.79 -6.30
C VAL A 11 4.89 -7.26 -6.44
N LYS A 12 5.82 -6.32 -6.33
CA LYS A 12 7.25 -6.59 -6.21
C LYS A 12 7.98 -5.44 -5.53
N ARG A 13 9.17 -5.74 -5.02
CA ARG A 13 10.21 -4.76 -4.70
C ARG A 13 11.37 -4.91 -5.65
N THR A 14 11.98 -3.80 -6.04
CA THR A 14 13.14 -3.75 -6.93
C THR A 14 14.20 -2.85 -6.31
N PRO A 15 15.49 -3.21 -6.30
CA PRO A 15 16.56 -2.31 -5.89
C PRO A 15 16.53 -1.01 -6.70
N SER A 16 16.63 0.14 -6.04
CA SER A 16 16.62 1.44 -6.73
C SER A 16 17.80 1.60 -7.72
N SER A 17 18.88 0.84 -7.52
CA SER A 17 20.04 0.80 -8.43
C SER A 17 19.71 0.28 -9.84
N GLU A 18 18.62 -0.47 -10.01
CA GLU A 18 18.15 -0.91 -11.34
C GLU A 18 17.55 0.25 -12.18
N TYR A 19 17.27 1.39 -11.54
CA TYR A 19 16.75 2.58 -12.21
C TYR A 19 17.87 3.59 -12.42
N ARG A 20 18.30 3.73 -13.66
CA ARG A 20 19.36 4.67 -14.03
C ARG A 20 18.85 6.10 -13.99
N VAL A 21 19.69 7.02 -13.50
CA VAL A 21 19.45 8.46 -13.64
C VAL A 21 19.42 8.81 -15.12
N GLN A 22 18.39 9.51 -15.55
CA GLN A 22 18.25 10.01 -16.92
C GLN A 22 18.25 11.53 -16.92
N ALA A 23 18.85 12.13 -17.96
CA ALA A 23 18.82 13.56 -18.17
C ALA A 23 17.41 14.03 -18.58
N ARG A 24 17.16 15.34 -18.48
CA ARG A 24 15.95 15.99 -18.96
C ARG A 24 15.69 15.61 -20.42
N GLY A 25 14.47 15.15 -20.74
CA GLY A 25 14.09 14.67 -22.08
C GLY A 25 14.37 13.18 -22.36
N GLY A 26 14.89 12.43 -21.39
CA GLY A 26 15.04 10.98 -21.52
C GLY A 26 13.68 10.29 -21.65
N LYS A 27 13.64 9.13 -22.36
CA LYS A 27 12.40 8.37 -22.64
C LYS A 27 11.79 7.66 -21.42
N GLY A 28 12.47 7.64 -20.26
CA GLY A 28 12.09 6.84 -19.13
C GLY A 28 12.35 5.34 -19.32
N VAL A 29 12.01 4.55 -18.33
CA VAL A 29 12.17 3.09 -18.36
C VAL A 29 10.91 2.41 -17.82
N ARG A 30 10.57 1.24 -18.38
CA ARG A 30 9.43 0.45 -17.90
C ARG A 30 9.71 -0.06 -16.47
N GLY A 31 8.77 0.18 -15.58
CA GLY A 31 8.86 -0.21 -14.16
C GLY A 31 8.29 -1.59 -13.84
N MET A 32 7.42 -2.14 -14.71
CA MET A 32 6.77 -3.45 -14.53
C MET A 32 6.27 -3.97 -15.87
N GLU A 33 6.28 -5.29 -16.08
CA GLU A 33 5.53 -5.91 -17.17
C GLU A 33 4.06 -6.00 -16.79
N THR A 34 3.21 -5.36 -17.58
CA THR A 34 1.76 -5.28 -17.36
C THR A 34 0.95 -6.00 -18.42
N ARG A 35 1.61 -6.47 -19.51
CA ARG A 35 0.96 -7.18 -20.62
C ARG A 35 1.49 -8.61 -20.68
N THR A 36 0.59 -9.58 -20.80
CA THR A 36 0.86 -10.94 -21.24
C THR A 36 0.16 -11.17 -22.58
N LYS A 37 0.71 -12.07 -23.39
CA LYS A 37 0.19 -12.33 -24.76
C LYS A 37 -1.24 -12.90 -24.77
N ASP A 38 -1.69 -13.44 -23.63
CA ASP A 38 -2.96 -14.15 -23.48
C ASP A 38 -3.99 -13.39 -22.63
N ASP A 39 -3.69 -12.14 -22.20
CA ASP A 39 -4.59 -11.34 -21.37
C ASP A 39 -5.31 -10.29 -22.20
N ASP A 40 -6.62 -10.44 -22.39
CA ASP A 40 -7.50 -9.44 -23.02
C ASP A 40 -7.72 -8.19 -22.12
N GLU A 41 -7.40 -8.28 -20.82
CA GLU A 41 -7.52 -7.17 -19.89
C GLU A 41 -6.21 -6.44 -19.67
N GLU A 42 -6.21 -5.13 -19.87
CA GLU A 42 -5.06 -4.26 -19.61
C GLU A 42 -4.79 -4.15 -18.10
N ASP A 43 -3.56 -4.49 -17.67
CA ASP A 43 -3.05 -4.18 -16.34
C ASP A 43 -2.22 -2.89 -16.38
N PHE A 44 -2.15 -2.16 -15.28
CA PHE A 44 -1.34 -0.95 -15.15
C PHE A 44 -0.77 -0.80 -13.75
N VAL A 45 0.30 -0.04 -13.61
CA VAL A 45 0.89 0.27 -12.31
C VAL A 45 -0.03 1.23 -11.56
N GLN A 46 -0.62 0.75 -10.47
CA GLN A 46 -1.53 1.55 -9.64
C GLN A 46 -0.80 2.27 -8.51
N HIS A 47 0.16 1.59 -7.88
CA HIS A 47 0.98 2.17 -6.82
C HIS A 47 2.46 1.99 -7.14
N LEU A 48 3.23 3.07 -7.04
CA LEU A 48 4.68 3.08 -7.15
C LEU A 48 5.25 4.07 -6.14
N PHE A 49 6.14 3.61 -5.29
CA PHE A 49 6.79 4.45 -4.29
C PHE A 49 8.16 3.89 -3.88
N THR A 50 8.98 4.75 -3.29
CA THR A 50 10.26 4.36 -2.70
C THR A 50 10.05 3.98 -1.23
N ALA A 51 10.77 2.97 -0.76
CA ALA A 51 10.74 2.54 0.62
C ALA A 51 12.10 1.96 1.05
N GLN A 52 12.39 2.00 2.33
CA GLN A 52 13.52 1.27 2.92
C GLN A 52 13.11 -0.19 3.19
N ALA A 53 14.09 -1.08 3.33
CA ALA A 53 13.82 -2.51 3.54
C ALA A 53 13.00 -2.77 4.82
N HIS A 54 13.23 -2.01 5.87
CA HIS A 54 12.57 -2.16 7.17
C HIS A 54 11.27 -1.37 7.32
N ASP A 55 10.89 -0.53 6.34
CA ASP A 55 9.62 0.16 6.38
C ASP A 55 8.45 -0.82 6.39
N TYR A 56 7.34 -0.40 6.97
CA TYR A 56 6.09 -1.14 6.94
C TYR A 56 5.19 -0.70 5.78
N LEU A 57 4.51 -1.64 5.19
CA LEU A 57 3.44 -1.41 4.23
C LEU A 57 2.14 -1.90 4.82
N MET A 58 1.16 -1.01 4.86
CA MET A 58 -0.21 -1.31 5.28
C MET A 58 -1.08 -1.40 4.03
N PHE A 59 -1.56 -2.59 3.74
CA PHE A 59 -2.44 -2.89 2.61
C PHE A 59 -3.88 -2.90 3.09
N PHE A 60 -4.65 -1.92 2.68
CA PHE A 60 -6.07 -1.79 3.03
C PHE A 60 -6.92 -2.38 1.92
N THR A 61 -7.89 -3.22 2.29
CA THR A 61 -8.78 -3.87 1.33
C THR A 61 -10.11 -3.12 1.19
N ASN A 62 -10.79 -3.37 0.08
CA ASN A 62 -12.14 -2.86 -0.17
C ASN A 62 -13.14 -3.25 0.92
N SER A 63 -12.92 -4.38 1.62
CA SER A 63 -13.74 -4.85 2.75
C SER A 63 -13.45 -4.16 4.08
N GLY A 64 -12.47 -3.24 4.13
CA GLY A 64 -12.09 -2.50 5.35
C GLY A 64 -11.13 -3.24 6.27
N ARG A 65 -10.45 -4.28 5.81
CA ARG A 65 -9.36 -4.93 6.54
C ARG A 65 -8.02 -4.29 6.21
N VAL A 66 -7.04 -4.50 7.06
CA VAL A 66 -5.64 -4.11 6.82
C VAL A 66 -4.71 -5.29 7.08
N TYR A 67 -3.76 -5.46 6.18
CA TYR A 67 -2.63 -6.37 6.29
C TYR A 67 -1.35 -5.55 6.38
N VAL A 68 -0.42 -5.98 7.22
CA VAL A 68 0.83 -5.25 7.46
C VAL A 68 2.00 -6.15 7.17
N GLU A 69 2.90 -5.73 6.28
CA GLU A 69 4.11 -6.45 5.91
C GLU A 69 5.32 -5.52 5.90
N ARG A 70 6.50 -6.08 6.09
CA ARG A 70 7.76 -5.37 5.89
C ARG A 70 8.11 -5.34 4.40
N VAL A 71 8.75 -4.26 3.96
CA VAL A 71 9.17 -4.15 2.55
C VAL A 71 10.09 -5.31 2.14
N TYR A 72 11.00 -5.75 3.02
CA TYR A 72 11.91 -6.86 2.73
C TYR A 72 11.20 -8.22 2.57
N GLU A 73 9.97 -8.39 3.06
CA GLU A 73 9.16 -9.61 2.91
C GLU A 73 8.47 -9.69 1.55
N LEU A 74 8.35 -8.55 0.86
CA LEU A 74 7.81 -8.54 -0.50
C LEU A 74 8.74 -9.28 -1.48
N PRO A 75 8.20 -9.93 -2.51
CA PRO A 75 9.00 -10.63 -3.51
C PRO A 75 9.94 -9.66 -4.22
N GLU A 76 11.22 -9.98 -4.22
CA GLU A 76 12.21 -9.26 -5.02
C GLU A 76 12.13 -9.71 -6.48
N ALA A 77 12.11 -8.77 -7.39
CA ALA A 77 12.08 -9.05 -8.81
C ALA A 77 12.73 -7.93 -9.61
N SER A 78 13.25 -8.28 -10.79
CA SER A 78 13.86 -7.31 -11.69
C SER A 78 12.86 -6.25 -12.15
N ARG A 79 13.38 -5.12 -12.59
CA ARG A 79 12.61 -3.97 -13.05
C ARG A 79 11.56 -4.34 -14.11
N ALA A 80 11.91 -5.17 -15.08
CA ALA A 80 11.01 -5.57 -16.18
C ALA A 80 10.00 -6.67 -15.78
N SER A 81 10.22 -7.38 -14.69
CA SER A 81 9.34 -8.47 -14.24
C SER A 81 7.95 -7.96 -13.83
N ARG A 82 6.93 -8.81 -13.96
CA ARG A 82 5.56 -8.57 -13.47
C ARG A 82 5.48 -8.63 -11.93
N GLY A 83 6.37 -9.37 -11.26
CA GLY A 83 6.28 -9.65 -9.83
C GLY A 83 5.42 -10.88 -9.52
N ARG A 84 4.86 -10.94 -8.30
CA ARG A 84 3.97 -12.03 -7.84
C ARG A 84 2.60 -11.49 -7.45
N SER A 85 1.58 -12.33 -7.53
CA SER A 85 0.25 -11.97 -7.04
C SER A 85 0.29 -11.64 -5.56
N ILE A 86 -0.35 -10.56 -5.17
CA ILE A 86 -0.48 -10.11 -3.78
C ILE A 86 -1.17 -11.17 -2.91
N LYS A 87 -2.05 -11.99 -3.49
CA LYS A 87 -2.72 -13.12 -2.82
C LYS A 87 -1.75 -14.22 -2.36
N ASN A 88 -0.54 -14.26 -2.94
CA ASN A 88 0.53 -15.17 -2.52
C ASN A 88 1.43 -14.57 -1.43
N VAL A 89 1.25 -13.30 -1.12
CA VAL A 89 2.01 -12.55 -0.11
C VAL A 89 1.16 -12.33 1.14
N LEU A 90 -0.10 -11.95 0.93
CA LEU A 90 -1.08 -11.66 1.98
C LEU A 90 -2.17 -12.75 2.00
N ASN A 91 -2.62 -13.12 3.19
CA ASN A 91 -3.73 -14.06 3.39
C ASN A 91 -5.09 -13.37 3.14
N LEU A 92 -5.27 -12.81 1.92
CA LEU A 92 -6.51 -12.11 1.56
C LEU A 92 -7.71 -13.05 1.62
N GLN A 93 -8.85 -12.53 2.06
CA GLN A 93 -10.12 -13.23 1.95
C GLN A 93 -10.56 -13.34 0.47
N PRO A 94 -11.46 -14.29 0.12
CA PRO A 94 -11.76 -14.60 -1.29
C PRO A 94 -12.10 -13.41 -2.17
N ASP A 95 -12.89 -12.46 -1.70
CA ASP A 95 -13.38 -11.33 -2.50
C ASP A 95 -12.67 -9.99 -2.17
N GLU A 96 -11.53 -10.08 -1.46
CA GLU A 96 -10.77 -8.89 -1.14
C GLU A 96 -9.87 -8.43 -2.29
N SER A 97 -9.87 -7.13 -2.51
CA SER A 97 -8.93 -6.41 -3.38
C SER A 97 -8.28 -5.26 -2.61
N ILE A 98 -7.08 -4.87 -3.04
CA ILE A 98 -6.37 -3.75 -2.41
C ILE A 98 -7.01 -2.43 -2.86
N ALA A 99 -7.54 -1.68 -1.91
CA ALA A 99 -8.10 -0.34 -2.14
C ALA A 99 -7.05 0.75 -1.96
N ALA A 100 -6.14 0.61 -0.99
CA ALA A 100 -5.09 1.59 -0.72
C ALA A 100 -3.85 0.93 -0.09
N VAL A 101 -2.70 1.57 -0.26
CA VAL A 101 -1.44 1.18 0.38
C VAL A 101 -0.82 2.39 1.05
N LEU A 102 -0.47 2.24 2.33
CA LEU A 102 0.30 3.24 3.07
C LEU A 102 1.67 2.68 3.43
N ARG A 103 2.69 3.52 3.31
CA ARG A 103 4.02 3.27 3.83
C ARG A 103 4.17 3.96 5.18
N LEU A 104 4.57 3.21 6.21
CA LEU A 104 5.05 3.76 7.47
C LEU A 104 6.58 3.62 7.50
N VAL A 105 7.25 4.75 7.70
CA VAL A 105 8.71 4.79 7.83
C VAL A 105 9.09 4.08 9.12
N TYR A 106 10.03 3.14 9.03
CA TYR A 106 10.55 2.45 10.19
C TYR A 106 11.33 3.43 11.09
N VAL A 107 10.93 3.51 12.35
CA VAL A 107 11.53 4.40 13.35
C VAL A 107 11.92 3.58 14.57
N THR A 108 13.11 3.85 15.10
CA THR A 108 13.59 3.28 16.37
C THR A 108 13.82 4.38 17.40
N ASP A 109 13.70 4.02 18.67
CA ASP A 109 14.18 4.85 19.77
C ASP A 109 15.72 4.76 19.93
N ASP A 110 16.25 5.47 20.92
CA ASP A 110 17.70 5.50 21.21
C ASP A 110 18.25 4.12 21.62
N ASP A 111 17.40 3.25 22.15
CA ASP A 111 17.74 1.86 22.54
C ASP A 111 17.59 0.86 21.39
N GLY A 112 17.15 1.31 20.21
CA GLY A 112 16.96 0.50 19.01
C GLY A 112 15.62 -0.26 18.95
N ASN A 113 14.66 0.04 19.86
CA ASN A 113 13.34 -0.57 19.81
C ASN A 113 12.49 0.06 18.69
N ASP A 114 11.65 -0.75 18.04
CA ASP A 114 10.74 -0.30 16.99
C ASP A 114 9.59 0.52 17.58
N ILE A 115 9.55 1.81 17.27
CA ILE A 115 8.51 2.75 17.69
C ILE A 115 7.66 3.26 16.52
N THR A 116 7.69 2.58 15.38
CA THR A 116 6.94 2.97 14.16
C THR A 116 5.44 3.14 14.43
N PHE A 117 4.87 2.33 15.33
CA PHE A 117 3.47 2.42 15.75
C PHE A 117 3.30 3.15 17.09
N SER A 118 4.12 4.16 17.37
CA SER A 118 4.00 4.98 18.58
C SER A 118 2.78 5.91 18.54
N SER A 119 2.48 6.56 19.66
CA SER A 119 1.42 7.58 19.74
C SER A 119 1.66 8.77 18.81
N ASP A 120 2.93 9.04 18.48
CA ASP A 120 3.34 10.19 17.67
C ASP A 120 3.35 9.87 16.15
N ALA A 121 3.06 8.63 15.78
CA ALA A 121 3.02 8.18 14.38
C ALA A 121 1.87 8.82 13.55
N GLY A 122 0.98 9.59 14.20
CA GLY A 122 -0.14 10.28 13.56
C GLY A 122 -1.39 9.42 13.42
N PHE A 123 -2.19 9.71 12.42
CA PHE A 123 -3.51 9.11 12.23
C PHE A 123 -3.68 8.62 10.79
N ILE A 124 -4.56 7.66 10.63
CA ILE A 124 -5.02 7.15 9.34
C ILE A 124 -6.45 7.62 9.14
N LEU A 125 -6.69 8.31 8.01
CA LEU A 125 -8.01 8.74 7.57
C LEU A 125 -8.52 7.78 6.52
N PHE A 126 -9.75 7.30 6.70
CA PHE A 126 -10.45 6.37 5.81
C PHE A 126 -11.59 7.09 5.12
N ALA A 127 -11.78 6.83 3.82
CA ALA A 127 -12.94 7.27 3.06
C ALA A 127 -13.65 6.08 2.42
N THR A 128 -14.98 6.04 2.52
CA THR A 128 -15.81 4.97 1.96
C THR A 128 -16.63 5.46 0.78
N ARG A 129 -17.12 4.53 -0.05
CA ARG A 129 -17.95 4.83 -1.22
C ARG A 129 -19.22 5.61 -0.83
N SER A 130 -19.83 5.33 0.32
CA SER A 130 -21.02 6.04 0.80
C SER A 130 -20.71 7.42 1.43
N GLY A 131 -19.46 7.89 1.39
CA GLY A 131 -19.06 9.18 1.96
C GLY A 131 -18.80 9.17 3.47
N LYS A 132 -18.78 8.00 4.12
CA LYS A 132 -18.36 7.91 5.51
C LYS A 132 -16.85 8.10 5.64
N ILE A 133 -16.45 8.84 6.68
CA ILE A 133 -15.05 9.13 6.99
C ILE A 133 -14.78 8.67 8.43
N LYS A 134 -13.62 8.06 8.63
CA LYS A 134 -13.12 7.67 9.95
C LYS A 134 -11.67 8.09 10.10
N LYS A 135 -11.28 8.56 11.27
CA LYS A 135 -9.88 8.82 11.66
C LYS A 135 -9.50 7.87 12.80
N THR A 136 -8.37 7.18 12.69
CA THR A 136 -7.88 6.20 13.68
C THR A 136 -6.39 6.45 13.91
N ALA A 137 -5.92 6.38 15.14
CA ALA A 137 -4.49 6.51 15.43
C ALA A 137 -3.70 5.36 14.84
N VAL A 138 -2.50 5.63 14.32
CA VAL A 138 -1.58 4.60 13.79
C VAL A 138 -1.26 3.57 14.87
N ASN A 139 -1.11 4.01 16.13
CA ASN A 139 -0.83 3.15 17.28
C ASN A 139 -1.87 2.03 17.50
N ASP A 140 -3.13 2.23 17.10
CA ASP A 140 -4.18 1.22 17.24
C ASP A 140 -3.91 -0.03 16.38
N PHE A 141 -3.01 0.08 15.39
CA PHE A 141 -2.61 -1.01 14.49
C PHE A 141 -1.34 -1.75 14.94
N ARG A 142 -0.73 -1.41 16.07
CA ARG A 142 0.51 -2.05 16.57
C ARG A 142 0.40 -3.56 16.76
N ASN A 143 -0.81 -4.08 17.03
CA ASN A 143 -1.08 -5.50 17.24
C ASN A 143 -1.65 -6.15 15.97
N TYR A 144 -1.12 -5.81 14.81
CA TYR A 144 -1.51 -6.42 13.53
C TYR A 144 -1.23 -7.94 13.52
N ARG A 145 -1.94 -8.65 12.65
CA ARG A 145 -1.84 -10.12 12.48
C ARG A 145 -1.67 -10.44 11.00
N LYS A 146 -1.04 -11.60 10.70
CA LYS A 146 -0.85 -12.10 9.31
C LYS A 146 -2.16 -12.28 8.55
N ASP A 147 -3.24 -12.64 9.25
CA ASP A 147 -4.57 -12.79 8.65
C ASP A 147 -5.33 -11.45 8.54
N GLY A 148 -4.64 -10.35 8.76
CA GLY A 148 -5.20 -9.01 8.75
C GLY A 148 -6.10 -8.73 9.96
N ILE A 149 -6.37 -7.45 10.19
CA ILE A 149 -7.31 -6.99 11.23
C ILE A 149 -8.33 -6.04 10.60
N ILE A 150 -9.47 -5.86 11.25
CA ILE A 150 -10.49 -4.90 10.80
C ILE A 150 -10.01 -3.49 11.10
N ALA A 151 -9.79 -2.69 10.06
CA ALA A 151 -9.42 -1.28 10.17
C ALA A 151 -10.65 -0.37 10.27
N ILE A 152 -11.69 -0.68 9.49
CA ILE A 152 -12.97 0.02 9.50
C ILE A 152 -14.10 -0.99 9.28
N LYS A 153 -15.16 -0.87 10.07
CA LYS A 153 -16.39 -1.64 9.84
C LYS A 153 -17.22 -0.93 8.76
N LEU A 154 -17.57 -1.65 7.72
CA LEU A 154 -18.36 -1.17 6.61
C LEU A 154 -19.81 -1.67 6.75
N ASP A 155 -20.77 -0.86 6.30
CA ASP A 155 -22.13 -1.32 6.12
C ASP A 155 -22.22 -2.23 4.91
N GLU A 156 -23.29 -3.03 4.81
CA GLU A 156 -23.55 -3.89 3.66
C GLU A 156 -23.60 -3.10 2.35
N GLY A 157 -22.89 -3.58 1.33
CA GLY A 157 -22.77 -2.91 0.04
C GLY A 157 -21.88 -1.68 -0.01
N ASN A 158 -21.23 -1.31 1.11
CA ASN A 158 -20.26 -0.23 1.16
C ASN A 158 -18.83 -0.74 0.97
N GLU A 159 -17.94 0.08 0.45
CA GLU A 159 -16.54 -0.26 0.22
C GLU A 159 -15.61 0.87 0.71
N LEU A 160 -14.43 0.47 1.18
CA LEU A 160 -13.33 1.39 1.39
C LEU A 160 -12.75 1.79 0.03
N ILE A 161 -12.61 3.09 -0.21
CA ILE A 161 -12.12 3.61 -1.49
C ILE A 161 -10.75 4.27 -1.43
N ASP A 162 -10.40 4.88 -0.31
CA ASP A 162 -9.08 5.49 -0.12
C ASP A 162 -8.71 5.60 1.36
N VAL A 163 -7.40 5.68 1.61
CA VAL A 163 -6.82 5.82 2.93
C VAL A 163 -5.63 6.78 2.86
N ARG A 164 -5.52 7.69 3.83
CA ARG A 164 -4.43 8.67 3.90
C ARG A 164 -3.84 8.75 5.30
N LEU A 165 -2.51 8.91 5.36
CA LEU A 165 -1.82 9.25 6.60
C LEU A 165 -1.94 10.76 6.84
N THR A 166 -2.16 11.17 8.09
CA THR A 166 -2.27 12.57 8.51
C THR A 166 -1.59 12.77 9.86
N CYS A 167 -1.02 13.94 10.08
CA CYS A 167 -0.53 14.35 11.40
C CYS A 167 -1.66 14.73 12.37
N GLY A 168 -2.91 14.86 11.87
CA GLY A 168 -4.08 15.21 12.66
C GLY A 168 -4.53 16.65 12.57
N SER A 169 -3.68 17.55 12.02
CA SER A 169 -3.96 18.98 11.77
C SER A 169 -4.07 19.32 10.28
N ASP A 170 -4.04 18.31 9.40
CA ASP A 170 -4.16 18.49 7.96
C ASP A 170 -5.62 18.79 7.57
N ASP A 171 -5.80 19.65 6.57
CA ASP A 171 -7.08 19.84 5.90
C ASP A 171 -7.32 18.76 4.86
N VAL A 172 -8.55 18.24 4.81
CA VAL A 172 -8.95 17.19 3.88
C VAL A 172 -10.02 17.70 2.93
N VAL A 173 -9.75 17.57 1.63
CA VAL A 173 -10.71 17.92 0.57
C VAL A 173 -11.27 16.63 -0.04
N LEU A 174 -12.59 16.48 -0.03
CA LEU A 174 -13.31 15.40 -0.67
C LEU A 174 -14.07 15.95 -1.87
N ILE A 175 -13.84 15.35 -3.04
CA ILE A 175 -14.55 15.70 -4.27
C ILE A 175 -15.44 14.50 -4.65
N THR A 176 -16.75 14.73 -4.70
CA THR A 176 -17.72 13.73 -5.12
C THR A 176 -18.21 14.05 -6.53
N ARG A 177 -18.57 13.02 -7.28
CA ARG A 177 -19.29 13.17 -8.55
C ARG A 177 -20.79 13.11 -8.25
N SER A 178 -21.50 14.14 -8.64
CA SER A 178 -22.97 14.18 -8.65
C SER A 178 -23.55 13.28 -9.74
#